data_eec84727b85100d8c49435144b8cbf55
#
_entry.id   eec84727b85100d8c49435144b8cbf55
#
_cell.length_a   1.000
_cell.length_b   1.000
_cell.length_c   1.000
_cell.angle_alpha   90.00
_cell.angle_beta   90.00
_cell.angle_gamma   90.00
#
_symmetry.space_group_name_H-M   'P 1'
#
loop_
_entity.id
_entity.type
_entity.pdbx_description
1 polymer ?
#
loop_
_entity_poly.entity_id
_entity_poly.type
_entity_poly.pdbx_seq_one_letter_code
_entity_poly.pdbx_strand_id
1 'polypeptide(L)'
;MEQQHMQEVLKKAEVLIEALPYIEKFNRKIIVVKYGGSAMSNEELQKNVIKDVTLLKLVGFKPIIVHGGGKEISRWVSKVGKGAQFVNGLRVTDDETMEIAEMVLGRVNKRLVTMVEELGVKALGLSGKDGQMLQVEKKYSDGQDIGYVGNITSVNPTILFDLLEKGYLPIVSPIGLGEDFSTYNINADDAACAIAKAVGADKLAFLTDIEGLYKDINDKDSFISRITVSEAENLMEEGFIGGGMLPKLNNCTSAVANGVNRVHILDGRIPHCLLLEIFTNEGVGTAIVRDEE
;
A
#
# COMPACT_ATOMS: atom_id res chain seq x y z
N MET A 1 40.11 -7.87 -18.88
CA MET A 1 38.75 -7.44 -19.33
C MET A 1 37.77 -8.60 -19.43
N GLU A 2 38.08 -9.72 -20.10
CA GLU A 2 37.13 -10.88 -20.20
C GLU A 2 36.80 -11.52 -18.86
N GLN A 3 37.80 -11.72 -17.96
CA GLN A 3 37.58 -12.31 -16.65
C GLN A 3 36.66 -11.44 -15.73
N GLN A 4 36.83 -10.11 -15.75
CA GLN A 4 35.97 -9.20 -14.99
C GLN A 4 34.56 -9.21 -15.52
N HIS A 5 34.38 -9.21 -16.84
CA HIS A 5 33.05 -9.31 -17.46
C HIS A 5 32.36 -10.64 -17.13
N MET A 6 33.11 -11.76 -17.18
CA MET A 6 32.58 -13.07 -16.80
C MET A 6 32.15 -13.11 -15.33
N GLN A 7 32.90 -12.51 -14.40
CA GLN A 7 32.53 -12.42 -12.99
C GLN A 7 31.26 -11.60 -12.77
N GLU A 8 31.07 -10.51 -13.50
CA GLU A 8 29.83 -9.72 -13.43
C GLU A 8 28.63 -10.50 -13.96
N VAL A 9 28.79 -11.28 -15.02
CA VAL A 9 27.74 -12.14 -15.56
C VAL A 9 27.36 -13.26 -14.59
N LEU A 10 28.38 -13.90 -13.96
CA LEU A 10 28.16 -14.93 -12.93
C LEU A 10 27.40 -14.38 -11.71
N LYS A 11 27.78 -13.19 -11.21
CA LYS A 11 27.04 -12.54 -10.11
C LYS A 11 25.56 -12.31 -10.42
N LYS A 12 25.23 -11.94 -11.66
CA LYS A 12 23.81 -11.78 -12.08
C LYS A 12 23.05 -13.10 -12.03
N ALA A 13 23.69 -14.21 -12.42
CA ALA A 13 23.10 -15.55 -12.33
C ALA A 13 22.92 -15.98 -10.85
N GLU A 14 23.92 -15.73 -10.01
CA GLU A 14 23.89 -16.02 -8.57
C GLU A 14 22.71 -15.32 -7.88
N VAL A 15 22.51 -14.01 -8.13
CA VAL A 15 21.37 -13.24 -7.60
C VAL A 15 20.02 -13.86 -7.99
N LEU A 16 19.88 -14.35 -9.21
CA LEU A 16 18.64 -15.02 -9.65
C LEU A 16 18.43 -16.36 -8.93
N ILE A 17 19.51 -17.11 -8.68
CA ILE A 17 19.45 -18.39 -7.95
C ILE A 17 19.14 -18.14 -6.45
N GLU A 18 19.71 -17.09 -5.85
CA GLU A 18 19.40 -16.69 -4.47
C GLU A 18 17.92 -16.32 -4.27
N ALA A 19 17.27 -15.79 -5.30
CA ALA A 19 15.84 -15.47 -5.26
C ALA A 19 14.92 -16.70 -5.32
N LEU A 20 15.42 -17.86 -5.79
CA LEU A 20 14.61 -19.05 -6.08
C LEU A 20 13.80 -19.56 -4.86
N PRO A 21 14.36 -19.69 -3.63
CA PRO A 21 13.61 -20.14 -2.46
C PRO A 21 12.44 -19.20 -2.11
N TYR A 22 12.61 -17.89 -2.32
CA TYR A 22 11.57 -16.89 -2.08
C TYR A 22 10.47 -17.00 -3.13
N ILE A 23 10.84 -17.20 -4.42
CA ILE A 23 9.89 -17.40 -5.52
C ILE A 23 9.04 -18.65 -5.24
N GLU A 24 9.65 -19.75 -4.82
CA GLU A 24 8.95 -20.98 -4.46
C GLU A 24 8.01 -20.78 -3.26
N LYS A 25 8.51 -20.18 -2.18
CA LYS A 25 7.75 -19.93 -0.94
C LYS A 25 6.53 -19.06 -1.17
N PHE A 26 6.64 -18.04 -2.01
CA PHE A 26 5.59 -17.05 -2.21
C PHE A 26 4.82 -17.22 -3.52
N ASN A 27 5.09 -18.27 -4.28
CA ASN A 27 4.34 -18.60 -5.50
C ASN A 27 2.84 -18.71 -5.19
N ARG A 28 2.00 -18.03 -5.99
CA ARG A 28 0.55 -17.90 -5.82
C ARG A 28 0.06 -17.20 -4.55
N LYS A 29 0.95 -16.71 -3.70
CA LYS A 29 0.57 -15.92 -2.52
C LYS A 29 0.10 -14.52 -2.92
N ILE A 30 -0.92 -14.04 -2.24
CA ILE A 30 -1.43 -12.67 -2.45
C ILE A 30 -0.57 -11.70 -1.65
N ILE A 31 -0.13 -10.65 -2.33
CA ILE A 31 0.51 -9.50 -1.71
C ILE A 31 -0.29 -8.23 -2.04
N VAL A 32 -0.66 -7.48 -1.02
CA VAL A 32 -1.26 -6.16 -1.19
C VAL A 32 -0.18 -5.10 -1.03
N VAL A 33 -0.05 -4.23 -2.01
CA VAL A 33 0.92 -3.13 -1.99
C VAL A 33 0.16 -1.82 -1.92
N LYS A 34 0.22 -1.15 -0.77
CA LYS A 34 -0.25 0.22 -0.63
C LYS A 34 0.77 1.16 -1.22
N TYR A 35 0.40 1.85 -2.28
CA TYR A 35 1.25 2.77 -3.01
C TYR A 35 0.80 4.22 -2.82
N GLY A 36 1.65 5.05 -2.22
CA GLY A 36 1.32 6.44 -1.89
C GLY A 36 2.55 7.29 -1.56
N GLY A 37 2.33 8.45 -0.99
CA GLY A 37 3.39 9.33 -0.51
C GLY A 37 4.21 10.00 -1.62
N SER A 38 5.48 10.29 -1.34
CA SER A 38 6.41 10.92 -2.29
C SER A 38 6.78 10.02 -3.46
N ALA A 39 6.75 8.70 -3.27
CA ALA A 39 6.98 7.73 -4.34
C ALA A 39 6.03 7.96 -5.54
N MET A 40 4.81 8.45 -5.30
CA MET A 40 3.87 8.81 -6.36
C MET A 40 4.18 10.14 -7.06
N SER A 41 4.93 11.03 -6.44
CA SER A 41 5.22 12.36 -6.99
C SER A 41 6.50 12.40 -7.84
N ASN A 42 7.33 11.37 -7.74
CA ASN A 42 8.58 11.24 -8.49
C ASN A 42 8.39 10.18 -9.58
N GLU A 43 8.56 10.55 -10.84
CA GLU A 43 8.33 9.68 -11.99
C GLU A 43 9.27 8.46 -12.03
N GLU A 44 10.53 8.63 -11.60
CA GLU A 44 11.50 7.54 -11.57
C GLU A 44 11.16 6.52 -10.47
N LEU A 45 10.82 7.00 -9.26
CA LEU A 45 10.35 6.14 -8.19
C LEU A 45 9.06 5.40 -8.56
N GLN A 46 8.13 6.08 -9.26
CA GLN A 46 6.94 5.42 -9.81
C GLN A 46 7.31 4.24 -10.71
N LYS A 47 8.21 4.48 -11.68
CA LYS A 47 8.66 3.44 -12.60
C LYS A 47 9.30 2.26 -11.87
N ASN A 48 10.08 2.52 -10.84
CA ASN A 48 10.72 1.47 -10.05
C ASN A 48 9.67 0.63 -9.30
N VAL A 49 8.74 1.24 -8.57
CA VAL A 49 7.67 0.51 -7.86
C VAL A 49 6.83 -0.33 -8.83
N ILE A 50 6.45 0.22 -9.99
CA ILE A 50 5.67 -0.52 -10.99
C ILE A 50 6.48 -1.70 -11.56
N LYS A 51 7.79 -1.52 -11.83
CA LYS A 51 8.66 -2.63 -12.23
C LYS A 51 8.73 -3.72 -11.17
N ASP A 52 8.87 -3.34 -9.89
CA ASP A 52 8.92 -4.29 -8.77
C ASP A 52 7.65 -5.12 -8.69
N VAL A 53 6.47 -4.48 -8.68
CA VAL A 53 5.19 -5.18 -8.61
C VAL A 53 4.96 -6.04 -9.86
N THR A 54 5.37 -5.55 -11.02
CA THR A 54 5.29 -6.31 -12.28
C THR A 54 6.18 -7.56 -12.22
N LEU A 55 7.42 -7.42 -11.72
CA LEU A 55 8.31 -8.56 -11.54
C LEU A 55 7.71 -9.59 -10.56
N LEU A 56 7.18 -9.15 -9.42
CA LEU A 56 6.49 -10.04 -8.48
C LEU A 56 5.37 -10.83 -9.17
N LYS A 57 4.57 -10.16 -10.01
CA LYS A 57 3.52 -10.83 -10.80
C LYS A 57 4.09 -11.88 -11.74
N LEU A 58 5.16 -11.57 -12.46
CA LEU A 58 5.80 -12.46 -13.45
C LEU A 58 6.44 -13.69 -12.81
N VAL A 59 6.97 -13.56 -11.59
CA VAL A 59 7.56 -14.70 -10.84
C VAL A 59 6.53 -15.51 -10.04
N GLY A 60 5.23 -15.21 -10.19
CA GLY A 60 4.15 -16.07 -9.70
C GLY A 60 3.39 -15.57 -8.47
N PHE A 61 3.72 -14.40 -7.92
CA PHE A 61 2.88 -13.76 -6.90
C PHE A 61 1.54 -13.30 -7.49
N LYS A 62 0.58 -13.03 -6.62
CA LYS A 62 -0.72 -12.42 -6.94
C LYS A 62 -0.79 -11.00 -6.33
N PRO A 63 -0.13 -9.98 -6.91
CA PRO A 63 -0.13 -8.64 -6.36
C PRO A 63 -1.46 -7.91 -6.62
N ILE A 64 -1.87 -7.11 -5.61
CA ILE A 64 -2.94 -6.12 -5.69
C ILE A 64 -2.33 -4.78 -5.30
N ILE A 65 -2.50 -3.74 -6.11
CA ILE A 65 -2.08 -2.38 -5.75
C ILE A 65 -3.29 -1.64 -5.20
N VAL A 66 -3.13 -1.00 -4.03
CA VAL A 66 -4.06 0.00 -3.51
C VAL A 66 -3.34 1.34 -3.50
N HIS A 67 -3.78 2.28 -4.35
CA HIS A 67 -3.05 3.53 -4.51
C HIS A 67 -3.70 4.69 -3.77
N GLY A 68 -2.89 5.65 -3.33
CA GLY A 68 -3.35 6.95 -2.86
C GLY A 68 -3.46 7.98 -3.99
N GLY A 69 -3.56 9.25 -3.62
CA GLY A 69 -3.64 10.37 -4.56
C GLY A 69 -3.78 11.73 -3.87
N GLY A 70 -3.54 11.78 -2.57
CA GLY A 70 -3.80 12.97 -1.74
C GLY A 70 -3.12 14.24 -2.25
N LYS A 71 -1.85 14.17 -2.69
CA LYS A 71 -1.12 15.32 -3.27
C LYS A 71 -1.76 15.81 -4.57
N GLU A 72 -2.18 14.89 -5.45
CA GLU A 72 -2.85 15.23 -6.70
C GLU A 72 -4.24 15.84 -6.44
N ILE A 73 -5.01 15.29 -5.50
CA ILE A 73 -6.30 15.85 -5.08
C ILE A 73 -6.08 17.28 -4.56
N SER A 74 -5.12 17.51 -3.64
CA SER A 74 -4.81 18.85 -3.12
C SER A 74 -4.45 19.83 -4.24
N ARG A 75 -3.64 19.38 -5.20
CA ARG A 75 -3.27 20.20 -6.36
C ARG A 75 -4.50 20.62 -7.19
N TRP A 76 -5.44 19.71 -7.42
CA TRP A 76 -6.65 20.02 -8.20
C TRP A 76 -7.65 20.89 -7.41
N VAL A 77 -7.84 20.62 -6.11
CA VAL A 77 -8.64 21.47 -5.21
C VAL A 77 -8.11 22.91 -5.22
N SER A 78 -6.78 23.09 -5.17
CA SER A 78 -6.17 24.42 -5.26
C SER A 78 -6.37 25.08 -6.64
N LYS A 79 -6.41 24.31 -7.74
CA LYS A 79 -6.65 24.84 -9.09
C LYS A 79 -8.06 25.40 -9.28
N VAL A 80 -9.05 24.86 -8.56
CA VAL A 80 -10.43 25.41 -8.57
C VAL A 80 -10.64 26.51 -7.54
N GLY A 81 -9.55 27.00 -6.92
CA GLY A 81 -9.60 28.13 -5.99
C GLY A 81 -9.97 27.76 -4.55
N LYS A 82 -10.00 26.47 -4.21
CA LYS A 82 -10.24 26.01 -2.84
C LYS A 82 -8.94 25.65 -2.10
N GLY A 83 -8.95 25.80 -0.77
CA GLY A 83 -7.89 25.31 0.12
C GLY A 83 -8.20 23.88 0.57
N ALA A 84 -7.22 22.98 0.45
CA ALA A 84 -7.37 21.66 1.04
C ALA A 84 -7.37 21.75 2.57
N GLN A 85 -8.40 21.24 3.22
CA GLN A 85 -8.56 21.21 4.67
C GLN A 85 -8.38 19.79 5.20
N PHE A 86 -7.80 19.66 6.39
CA PHE A 86 -7.57 18.38 7.05
C PHE A 86 -7.91 18.46 8.53
N VAL A 87 -8.51 17.39 9.06
CA VAL A 87 -8.77 17.18 10.48
C VAL A 87 -8.16 15.83 10.85
N ASN A 88 -7.23 15.82 11.80
CA ASN A 88 -6.50 14.62 12.24
C ASN A 88 -5.90 13.80 11.09
N GLY A 89 -5.37 14.48 10.06
CA GLY A 89 -4.79 13.82 8.89
C GLY A 89 -5.80 13.32 7.85
N LEU A 90 -7.11 13.40 8.13
CA LEU A 90 -8.18 13.09 7.18
C LEU A 90 -8.58 14.35 6.41
N ARG A 91 -8.76 14.21 5.10
CA ARG A 91 -9.20 15.32 4.24
C ARG A 91 -10.68 15.62 4.49
N VAL A 92 -10.99 16.87 4.85
CA VAL A 92 -12.38 17.34 4.80
C VAL A 92 -12.83 17.30 3.34
N THR A 93 -13.90 16.59 3.07
CA THR A 93 -14.34 16.25 1.70
C THR A 93 -15.81 16.66 1.53
N ASP A 94 -16.03 17.92 1.11
CA ASP A 94 -17.34 18.41 0.68
C ASP A 94 -17.73 17.81 -0.69
N ASP A 95 -18.93 18.10 -1.19
CA ASP A 95 -19.43 17.57 -2.47
C ASP A 95 -18.46 17.81 -3.62
N GLU A 96 -18.01 19.04 -3.81
CA GLU A 96 -17.10 19.42 -4.89
C GLU A 96 -15.70 18.77 -4.72
N THR A 97 -15.23 18.67 -3.48
CA THR A 97 -13.96 17.95 -3.19
C THR A 97 -14.10 16.45 -3.47
N MET A 98 -15.30 15.86 -3.26
CA MET A 98 -15.55 14.46 -3.57
C MET A 98 -15.52 14.20 -5.08
N GLU A 99 -16.15 15.07 -5.87
CA GLU A 99 -16.09 14.99 -7.34
C GLU A 99 -14.64 15.09 -7.84
N ILE A 100 -13.87 16.04 -7.30
CA ILE A 100 -12.44 16.20 -7.63
C ILE A 100 -11.66 14.94 -7.24
N ALA A 101 -11.92 14.40 -6.05
CA ALA A 101 -11.23 13.19 -5.58
C ALA A 101 -11.51 12.00 -6.51
N GLU A 102 -12.75 11.79 -6.92
CA GLU A 102 -13.14 10.71 -7.83
C GLU A 102 -12.48 10.86 -9.20
N MET A 103 -12.52 12.04 -9.82
CA MET A 103 -11.84 12.33 -11.09
C MET A 103 -10.34 12.10 -11.00
N VAL A 104 -9.70 12.62 -9.95
CA VAL A 104 -8.24 12.56 -9.79
C VAL A 104 -7.78 11.14 -9.52
N LEU A 105 -8.46 10.43 -8.61
CA LEU A 105 -8.12 9.03 -8.29
C LEU A 105 -8.35 8.12 -9.50
N GLY A 106 -9.42 8.33 -10.27
CA GLY A 106 -9.67 7.63 -11.52
C GLY A 106 -8.54 7.84 -12.54
N ARG A 107 -8.07 9.08 -12.70
CA ARG A 107 -6.93 9.39 -13.56
C ARG A 107 -5.64 8.71 -13.10
N VAL A 108 -5.32 8.79 -11.80
CA VAL A 108 -4.13 8.13 -11.23
C VAL A 108 -4.21 6.62 -11.45
N ASN A 109 -5.36 6.03 -11.20
CA ASN A 109 -5.63 4.61 -11.40
C ASN A 109 -5.32 4.17 -12.83
N LYS A 110 -5.88 4.84 -13.83
CA LYS A 110 -5.67 4.47 -15.24
C LYS A 110 -4.23 4.70 -15.71
N ARG A 111 -3.54 5.70 -15.18
CA ARG A 111 -2.10 5.88 -15.45
C ARG A 111 -1.28 4.69 -14.94
N LEU A 112 -1.56 4.21 -13.72
CA LEU A 112 -0.87 3.03 -13.18
C LEU A 112 -1.15 1.77 -14.00
N VAL A 113 -2.39 1.57 -14.46
CA VAL A 113 -2.76 0.48 -15.39
C VAL A 113 -1.88 0.53 -16.64
N THR A 114 -1.80 1.68 -17.30
CA THR A 114 -0.98 1.86 -18.52
C THR A 114 0.49 1.51 -18.24
N MET A 115 1.05 1.98 -17.13
CA MET A 115 2.46 1.70 -16.78
C MET A 115 2.74 0.20 -16.55
N VAL A 116 1.79 -0.55 -16.00
CA VAL A 116 1.91 -2.02 -15.84
C VAL A 116 1.80 -2.71 -17.19
N GLU A 117 0.86 -2.28 -18.03
CA GLU A 117 0.65 -2.87 -19.37
C GLU A 117 1.80 -2.61 -20.32
N GLU A 118 2.48 -1.47 -20.22
CA GLU A 118 3.73 -1.18 -20.93
C GLU A 118 4.85 -2.20 -20.65
N LEU A 119 4.78 -2.88 -19.48
CA LEU A 119 5.70 -3.95 -19.10
C LEU A 119 5.19 -5.37 -19.47
N GLY A 120 4.11 -5.46 -20.26
CA GLY A 120 3.56 -6.71 -20.77
C GLY A 120 2.68 -7.50 -19.79
N VAL A 121 2.28 -6.92 -18.67
CA VAL A 121 1.40 -7.54 -17.68
C VAL A 121 -0.01 -6.95 -17.81
N LYS A 122 -1.03 -7.83 -17.86
CA LYS A 122 -2.44 -7.41 -17.90
C LYS A 122 -2.82 -6.79 -16.56
N ALA A 123 -3.33 -5.57 -16.56
CA ALA A 123 -3.81 -4.89 -15.37
C ALA A 123 -5.26 -4.41 -15.54
N LEU A 124 -5.98 -4.30 -14.44
CA LEU A 124 -7.30 -3.69 -14.41
C LEU A 124 -7.43 -2.71 -13.26
N GLY A 125 -7.84 -1.49 -13.58
CA GLY A 125 -8.06 -0.44 -12.60
C GLY A 125 -9.51 -0.42 -12.16
N LEU A 126 -9.70 -0.47 -10.83
CA LEU A 126 -10.97 -0.48 -10.12
C LEU A 126 -11.04 0.65 -9.11
N SER A 127 -12.25 1.03 -8.73
CA SER A 127 -12.54 1.73 -7.47
C SER A 127 -13.21 0.77 -6.50
N GLY A 128 -13.27 1.11 -5.23
CA GLY A 128 -14.02 0.31 -4.26
C GLY A 128 -15.54 0.26 -4.54
N LYS A 129 -16.03 1.11 -5.44
CA LYS A 129 -17.43 1.10 -5.93
C LYS A 129 -17.71 -0.11 -6.82
N ASP A 130 -16.70 -0.54 -7.60
CA ASP A 130 -16.87 -1.61 -8.59
C ASP A 130 -17.16 -2.93 -7.89
N GLY A 131 -18.24 -3.59 -8.29
CA GLY A 131 -18.72 -4.79 -7.63
C GLY A 131 -19.12 -4.61 -6.17
N GLN A 132 -19.40 -3.36 -5.74
CA GLN A 132 -19.66 -3.01 -4.34
C GLN A 132 -18.54 -3.54 -3.40
N MET A 133 -17.30 -3.41 -3.85
CA MET A 133 -16.15 -4.02 -3.17
C MET A 133 -15.91 -3.40 -1.79
N LEU A 134 -15.99 -2.07 -1.66
CA LEU A 134 -15.81 -1.35 -0.39
C LEU A 134 -17.12 -0.71 0.04
N GLN A 135 -17.79 -1.30 1.03
CA GLN A 135 -18.96 -0.70 1.69
C GLN A 135 -18.49 0.17 2.85
N VAL A 136 -19.09 1.34 2.99
CA VAL A 136 -18.67 2.32 3.98
C VAL A 136 -19.87 2.96 4.69
N GLU A 137 -19.60 3.44 5.89
CA GLU A 137 -20.42 4.41 6.60
C GLU A 137 -19.70 5.76 6.66
N LYS A 138 -20.42 6.84 6.92
CA LYS A 138 -19.84 8.18 7.07
C LYS A 138 -18.91 8.22 8.29
N LYS A 139 -17.69 8.71 8.08
CA LYS A 139 -16.67 8.87 9.13
C LYS A 139 -16.73 10.27 9.70
N TYR A 140 -16.72 10.36 11.03
CA TYR A 140 -16.54 11.59 11.78
C TYR A 140 -15.13 11.63 12.38
N SER A 141 -14.57 12.82 12.63
CA SER A 141 -13.28 13.00 13.30
C SER A 141 -13.46 13.85 14.55
N ASP A 142 -13.26 13.27 15.73
CA ASP A 142 -13.52 13.87 17.05
C ASP A 142 -14.94 14.48 17.15
N GLY A 143 -15.93 13.77 16.60
CA GLY A 143 -17.33 14.22 16.58
C GLY A 143 -17.63 15.29 15.51
N GLN A 144 -16.61 15.76 14.77
CA GLN A 144 -16.78 16.73 13.69
C GLN A 144 -17.18 16.03 12.40
N ASP A 145 -18.16 16.57 11.68
CA ASP A 145 -18.49 16.18 10.32
C ASP A 145 -17.40 16.64 9.35
N ILE A 146 -16.75 15.70 8.69
CA ILE A 146 -15.69 15.94 7.71
C ILE A 146 -16.15 15.66 6.26
N GLY A 147 -17.45 15.61 6.04
CA GLY A 147 -18.08 15.43 4.72
C GLY A 147 -18.09 13.99 4.25
N TYR A 148 -17.83 13.77 2.98
CA TYR A 148 -17.83 12.45 2.33
C TYR A 148 -16.55 11.67 2.58
N VAL A 149 -16.25 11.42 3.83
CA VAL A 149 -15.15 10.53 4.26
C VAL A 149 -15.77 9.24 4.78
N GLY A 150 -15.31 8.10 4.25
CA GLY A 150 -15.86 6.79 4.57
C GLY A 150 -15.01 6.01 5.57
N ASN A 151 -15.70 5.31 6.48
CA ASN A 151 -15.17 4.24 7.30
C ASN A 151 -15.63 2.91 6.72
N ILE A 152 -14.70 1.98 6.41
CA ILE A 152 -15.05 0.70 5.77
C ILE A 152 -15.77 -0.19 6.76
N THR A 153 -16.96 -0.63 6.42
CA THR A 153 -17.78 -1.56 7.20
C THR A 153 -17.64 -3.00 6.70
N SER A 154 -17.50 -3.19 5.39
CA SER A 154 -17.27 -4.51 4.81
C SER A 154 -16.54 -4.44 3.47
N VAL A 155 -15.90 -5.55 3.11
CA VAL A 155 -15.21 -5.71 1.82
C VAL A 155 -15.74 -6.97 1.13
N ASN A 156 -16.19 -6.83 -0.13
CA ASN A 156 -16.50 -7.94 -1.00
C ASN A 156 -15.31 -8.22 -1.94
N PRO A 157 -14.50 -9.25 -1.68
CA PRO A 157 -13.27 -9.51 -2.45
C PRO A 157 -13.51 -10.28 -3.76
N THR A 158 -14.75 -10.63 -4.12
CA THR A 158 -15.06 -11.52 -5.24
C THR A 158 -14.43 -11.07 -6.55
N ILE A 159 -14.58 -9.79 -6.90
CA ILE A 159 -14.00 -9.24 -8.14
C ILE A 159 -12.47 -9.31 -8.15
N LEU A 160 -11.82 -9.17 -6.98
CA LEU A 160 -10.37 -9.28 -6.87
C LEU A 160 -9.90 -10.71 -7.13
N PHE A 161 -10.58 -11.71 -6.56
CA PHE A 161 -10.25 -13.12 -6.80
C PHE A 161 -10.45 -13.49 -8.28
N ASP A 162 -11.56 -13.08 -8.89
CA ASP A 162 -11.83 -13.32 -10.31
C ASP A 162 -10.74 -12.75 -11.22
N LEU A 163 -10.28 -11.55 -10.93
CA LEU A 163 -9.20 -10.91 -11.69
C LEU A 163 -7.86 -11.60 -11.48
N LEU A 164 -7.51 -11.95 -10.24
CA LEU A 164 -6.28 -12.65 -9.92
C LEU A 164 -6.22 -14.03 -10.59
N GLU A 165 -7.34 -14.76 -10.63
CA GLU A 165 -7.44 -16.08 -11.31
C GLU A 165 -7.30 -15.95 -12.82
N LYS A 166 -7.85 -14.90 -13.42
CA LYS A 166 -7.71 -14.61 -14.85
C LYS A 166 -6.35 -13.99 -15.21
N GLY A 167 -5.45 -13.88 -14.24
CA GLY A 167 -4.09 -13.41 -14.45
C GLY A 167 -3.93 -11.90 -14.54
N TYR A 168 -4.95 -11.11 -14.20
CA TYR A 168 -4.82 -9.66 -14.11
C TYR A 168 -4.09 -9.22 -12.83
N LEU A 169 -3.56 -8.00 -12.86
CA LEU A 169 -3.08 -7.26 -11.71
C LEU A 169 -4.13 -6.20 -11.36
N PRO A 170 -4.89 -6.37 -10.26
CA PRO A 170 -5.87 -5.37 -9.83
C PRO A 170 -5.19 -4.13 -9.26
N ILE A 171 -5.67 -2.94 -9.65
CA ILE A 171 -5.22 -1.64 -9.14
C ILE A 171 -6.43 -0.91 -8.61
N VAL A 172 -6.50 -0.70 -7.29
CA VAL A 172 -7.68 -0.20 -6.59
C VAL A 172 -7.49 1.23 -6.13
N SER A 173 -8.42 2.11 -6.45
CA SER A 173 -8.54 3.43 -5.85
C SER A 173 -9.44 3.40 -4.62
N PRO A 174 -9.11 4.16 -3.54
CA PRO A 174 -9.78 4.11 -2.26
C PRO A 174 -11.07 4.98 -2.25
N ILE A 175 -12.06 4.55 -3.01
CA ILE A 175 -13.40 5.16 -3.06
C ILE A 175 -14.39 4.06 -2.75
N GLY A 176 -15.33 4.31 -1.85
CA GLY A 176 -16.36 3.34 -1.45
C GLY A 176 -17.78 3.84 -1.66
N LEU A 177 -18.72 2.94 -1.40
CA LEU A 177 -20.17 3.20 -1.45
C LEU A 177 -20.79 3.12 -0.06
N GLY A 178 -21.61 4.11 0.30
CA GLY A 178 -22.55 4.01 1.41
C GLY A 178 -23.74 3.12 1.08
N GLU A 179 -24.53 2.81 2.08
CA GLU A 179 -25.78 2.03 1.91
C GLU A 179 -26.78 2.71 0.95
N ASP A 180 -26.77 4.05 0.90
CA ASP A 180 -27.56 4.89 -0.01
C ASP A 180 -26.91 5.07 -1.38
N PHE A 181 -25.83 4.33 -1.69
CA PHE A 181 -25.02 4.46 -2.90
C PHE A 181 -24.29 5.81 -3.04
N SER A 182 -24.25 6.62 -1.99
CA SER A 182 -23.37 7.80 -1.96
C SER A 182 -21.90 7.41 -2.03
N THR A 183 -21.10 8.25 -2.71
CA THR A 183 -19.66 8.01 -2.89
C THR A 183 -18.88 8.63 -1.75
N TYR A 184 -17.90 7.87 -1.21
CA TYR A 184 -17.04 8.31 -0.12
C TYR A 184 -15.56 8.17 -0.46
N ASN A 185 -14.78 9.18 -0.09
CA ASN A 185 -13.33 9.13 -0.10
C ASN A 185 -12.84 8.35 1.12
N ILE A 186 -11.96 7.38 0.90
CA ILE A 186 -11.42 6.50 1.95
C ILE A 186 -9.93 6.79 2.12
N ASN A 187 -9.42 6.69 3.34
CA ASN A 187 -7.97 6.68 3.56
C ASN A 187 -7.36 5.44 2.87
N ALA A 188 -6.31 5.64 2.07
CA ALA A 188 -5.72 4.56 1.29
C ALA A 188 -5.02 3.49 2.15
N ASP A 189 -4.54 3.85 3.35
CA ASP A 189 -3.97 2.88 4.29
C ASP A 189 -5.09 2.01 4.87
N ASP A 190 -6.24 2.61 5.26
CA ASP A 190 -7.42 1.89 5.73
C ASP A 190 -7.96 0.94 4.65
N ALA A 191 -8.04 1.41 3.39
CA ALA A 191 -8.48 0.58 2.26
C ALA A 191 -7.54 -0.61 2.01
N ALA A 192 -6.24 -0.38 2.04
CA ALA A 192 -5.24 -1.44 1.86
C ALA A 192 -5.31 -2.51 2.95
N CYS A 193 -5.48 -2.09 4.21
CA CYS A 193 -5.67 -3.01 5.34
C CYS A 193 -6.95 -3.83 5.20
N ALA A 194 -8.07 -3.19 4.89
CA ALA A 194 -9.35 -3.87 4.74
C ALA A 194 -9.33 -4.88 3.59
N ILE A 195 -8.77 -4.50 2.44
CA ILE A 195 -8.59 -5.40 1.30
C ILE A 195 -7.66 -6.54 1.66
N ALA A 196 -6.49 -6.28 2.27
CA ALA A 196 -5.54 -7.31 2.64
C ALA A 196 -6.15 -8.36 3.58
N LYS A 197 -6.94 -7.94 4.56
CA LYS A 197 -7.69 -8.83 5.45
C LYS A 197 -8.71 -9.66 4.67
N ALA A 198 -9.51 -9.03 3.81
CA ALA A 198 -10.58 -9.70 3.08
C ALA A 198 -10.08 -10.74 2.05
N VAL A 199 -8.92 -10.50 1.44
CA VAL A 199 -8.33 -11.46 0.48
C VAL A 199 -7.41 -12.49 1.15
N GLY A 200 -7.21 -12.44 2.47
CA GLY A 200 -6.26 -13.29 3.17
C GLY A 200 -4.83 -13.11 2.65
N ALA A 201 -4.38 -11.87 2.53
CA ALA A 201 -3.06 -11.57 1.98
C ALA A 201 -1.95 -12.20 2.83
N ASP A 202 -0.96 -12.80 2.17
CA ASP A 202 0.26 -13.26 2.84
C ASP A 202 1.11 -12.08 3.32
N LYS A 203 1.16 -11.01 2.53
CA LYS A 203 1.87 -9.78 2.86
C LYS A 203 1.04 -8.55 2.54
N LEU A 204 1.17 -7.54 3.40
CA LEU A 204 0.74 -6.17 3.12
C LEU A 204 1.98 -5.27 3.21
N ALA A 205 2.32 -4.57 2.14
CA ALA A 205 3.45 -3.65 2.10
C ALA A 205 2.96 -2.21 1.98
N PHE A 206 3.32 -1.36 2.94
CA PHE A 206 3.12 0.08 2.88
C PHE A 206 4.37 0.75 2.32
N LEU A 207 4.27 1.31 1.12
CA LEU A 207 5.29 2.20 0.58
C LEU A 207 5.00 3.62 1.08
N THR A 208 5.89 4.15 1.90
CA THR A 208 5.74 5.41 2.64
C THR A 208 6.98 6.28 2.52
N ASP A 209 6.98 7.44 3.16
CA ASP A 209 8.09 8.41 3.16
C ASP A 209 8.99 8.27 4.41
N ILE A 210 8.89 7.16 5.12
CA ILE A 210 9.67 6.86 6.33
C ILE A 210 10.42 5.55 6.17
N GLU A 211 11.59 5.47 6.77
CA GLU A 211 12.49 4.31 6.69
C GLU A 211 11.91 3.07 7.39
N GLY A 212 11.13 3.27 8.45
CA GLY A 212 10.53 2.23 9.28
C GLY A 212 10.27 2.73 10.70
N LEU A 213 10.29 1.83 11.68
CA LEU A 213 10.12 2.15 13.09
C LEU A 213 11.48 2.29 13.79
N TYR A 214 11.53 3.22 14.72
CA TYR A 214 12.66 3.44 15.63
C TYR A 214 12.15 3.48 17.07
N LYS A 215 12.93 2.97 18.03
CA LYS A 215 12.64 3.16 19.45
C LYS A 215 12.80 4.64 19.83
N ASP A 216 13.83 5.29 19.31
CA ASP A 216 14.06 6.73 19.39
C ASP A 216 14.33 7.25 17.98
N ILE A 217 13.49 8.15 17.47
CA ILE A 217 13.61 8.73 16.13
C ILE A 217 14.92 9.49 15.91
N ASN A 218 15.59 9.93 16.99
CA ASN A 218 16.86 10.64 16.94
C ASN A 218 18.07 9.68 16.97
N ASP A 219 17.87 8.41 17.29
CA ASP A 219 18.90 7.36 17.33
C ASP A 219 18.70 6.37 16.19
N LYS A 220 19.56 6.45 15.17
CA LYS A 220 19.50 5.55 14.01
C LYS A 220 19.82 4.10 14.34
N ASP A 221 20.57 3.87 15.41
CA ASP A 221 20.92 2.51 15.84
C ASP A 221 19.75 1.83 16.58
N SER A 222 18.69 2.59 16.87
CA SER A 222 17.44 2.09 17.45
C SER A 222 16.43 1.57 16.43
N PHE A 223 16.83 1.40 15.15
CA PHE A 223 15.96 0.90 14.09
C PHE A 223 15.41 -0.49 14.41
N ILE A 224 14.12 -0.68 14.17
CA ILE A 224 13.41 -1.92 14.42
C ILE A 224 13.10 -2.59 13.08
N SER A 225 13.87 -3.59 12.71
CA SER A 225 13.65 -4.36 11.47
C SER A 225 12.46 -5.32 11.56
N ARG A 226 12.16 -5.81 12.78
CA ARG A 226 11.05 -6.72 13.06
C ARG A 226 10.47 -6.44 14.43
N ILE A 227 9.14 -6.48 14.53
CA ILE A 227 8.41 -6.28 15.77
C ILE A 227 7.13 -7.14 15.77
N THR A 228 6.76 -7.71 16.91
CA THR A 228 5.50 -8.42 17.08
C THR A 228 4.34 -7.45 17.31
N VAL A 229 3.10 -7.95 17.22
CA VAL A 229 1.90 -7.15 17.50
C VAL A 229 1.93 -6.62 18.93
N SER A 230 2.20 -7.48 19.92
CA SER A 230 2.24 -7.09 21.35
C SER A 230 3.36 -6.09 21.64
N GLU A 231 4.55 -6.26 21.06
CA GLU A 231 5.64 -5.29 21.21
C GLU A 231 5.29 -3.93 20.59
N ALA A 232 4.61 -3.92 19.43
CA ALA A 232 4.17 -2.68 18.77
C ALA A 232 3.09 -1.96 19.61
N GLU A 233 2.15 -2.69 20.20
CA GLU A 233 1.12 -2.14 21.09
C GLU A 233 1.76 -1.52 22.34
N ASN A 234 2.73 -2.19 22.98
CA ASN A 234 3.48 -1.65 24.10
C ASN A 234 4.21 -0.34 23.74
N LEU A 235 4.89 -0.28 22.58
CA LEU A 235 5.56 0.94 22.14
C LEU A 235 4.58 2.11 21.90
N MET A 236 3.34 1.82 21.46
CA MET A 236 2.30 2.84 21.31
C MET A 236 1.80 3.32 22.68
N GLU A 237 1.59 2.43 23.66
CA GLU A 237 1.14 2.77 25.01
C GLU A 237 2.18 3.57 25.79
N GLU A 238 3.46 3.25 25.62
CA GLU A 238 4.58 3.98 26.23
C GLU A 238 4.81 5.36 25.62
N GLY A 239 4.13 5.68 24.52
CA GLY A 239 4.19 7.00 23.89
C GLY A 239 5.46 7.26 23.05
N PHE A 240 6.26 6.23 22.75
CA PHE A 240 7.42 6.36 21.88
C PHE A 240 7.01 6.65 20.41
N ILE A 241 5.79 6.27 20.04
CA ILE A 241 5.27 6.44 18.68
C ILE A 241 4.15 7.47 18.70
N GLY A 242 4.36 8.59 17.98
CA GLY A 242 3.41 9.68 17.91
C GLY A 242 3.09 10.14 16.49
N GLY A 243 2.24 11.17 16.40
CA GLY A 243 1.89 11.83 15.14
C GLY A 243 1.25 10.91 14.11
N GLY A 244 1.63 11.07 12.86
CA GLY A 244 1.07 10.30 11.73
C GLY A 244 1.45 8.82 11.70
N MET A 245 2.43 8.38 12.53
CA MET A 245 2.83 6.98 12.62
C MET A 245 1.86 6.16 13.45
N LEU A 246 1.27 6.72 14.49
CA LEU A 246 0.36 6.00 15.40
C LEU A 246 -0.85 5.38 14.66
N PRO A 247 -1.62 6.12 13.82
CA PRO A 247 -2.69 5.51 13.05
C PRO A 247 -2.20 4.42 12.08
N LYS A 248 -1.02 4.62 11.49
CA LYS A 248 -0.43 3.63 10.58
C LYS A 248 -0.07 2.35 11.30
N LEU A 249 0.58 2.43 12.47
CA LEU A 249 0.97 1.26 13.24
C LEU A 249 -0.26 0.51 13.77
N ASN A 250 -1.31 1.22 14.22
CA ASN A 250 -2.60 0.63 14.57
C ASN A 250 -3.22 -0.16 13.39
N ASN A 251 -3.15 0.39 12.18
CA ASN A 251 -3.61 -0.32 10.98
C ASN A 251 -2.77 -1.58 10.72
N CYS A 252 -1.46 -1.51 10.90
CA CYS A 252 -0.56 -2.64 10.70
C CYS A 252 -0.82 -3.77 11.70
N THR A 253 -0.87 -3.46 13.00
CA THR A 253 -1.16 -4.45 14.07
C THR A 253 -2.55 -5.07 13.88
N SER A 254 -3.57 -4.24 13.60
CA SER A 254 -4.91 -4.72 13.27
C SER A 254 -4.93 -5.65 12.05
N ALA A 255 -4.15 -5.37 11.01
CA ALA A 255 -4.10 -6.24 9.84
C ALA A 255 -3.51 -7.61 10.17
N VAL A 256 -2.40 -7.65 10.94
CA VAL A 256 -1.77 -8.91 11.38
C VAL A 256 -2.71 -9.69 12.30
N ALA A 257 -3.31 -9.04 13.30
CA ALA A 257 -4.26 -9.67 14.22
C ALA A 257 -5.49 -10.27 13.53
N ASN A 258 -5.86 -9.72 12.35
CA ASN A 258 -7.01 -10.17 11.56
C ASN A 258 -6.63 -11.00 10.33
N GLY A 259 -5.49 -11.68 10.33
CA GLY A 259 -5.18 -12.76 9.40
C GLY A 259 -4.17 -12.46 8.30
N VAL A 260 -3.69 -11.23 8.15
CA VAL A 260 -2.52 -10.96 7.29
C VAL A 260 -1.28 -11.55 7.97
N ASN A 261 -0.46 -12.33 7.25
CA ASN A 261 0.68 -12.98 7.89
C ASN A 261 1.76 -11.98 8.32
N ARG A 262 2.09 -11.02 7.46
CA ARG A 262 3.09 -9.99 7.74
C ARG A 262 2.70 -8.67 7.12
N VAL A 263 2.97 -7.58 7.83
CA VAL A 263 2.84 -6.22 7.32
C VAL A 263 4.22 -5.57 7.31
N HIS A 264 4.56 -4.94 6.19
CA HIS A 264 5.86 -4.29 6.00
C HIS A 264 5.66 -2.79 5.83
N ILE A 265 6.45 -1.98 6.55
CA ILE A 265 6.56 -0.53 6.38
C ILE A 265 7.89 -0.27 5.68
N LEU A 266 7.83 0.25 4.45
CA LEU A 266 8.98 0.41 3.57
C LEU A 266 9.13 1.86 3.11
N ASP A 267 10.37 2.34 3.06
CA ASP A 267 10.65 3.62 2.44
C ASP A 267 10.56 3.52 0.91
N GLY A 268 9.46 4.04 0.36
CA GLY A 268 9.22 4.06 -1.08
C GLY A 268 10.17 4.98 -1.87
N ARG A 269 11.07 5.71 -1.20
CA ARG A 269 12.14 6.51 -1.82
C ARG A 269 13.37 5.68 -2.16
N ILE A 270 13.52 4.51 -1.53
CA ILE A 270 14.58 3.55 -1.85
C ILE A 270 14.23 2.83 -3.14
N PRO A 271 15.05 2.91 -4.20
CA PRO A 271 14.80 2.17 -5.43
C PRO A 271 14.70 0.65 -5.15
N HIS A 272 13.67 0.03 -5.72
CA HIS A 272 13.45 -1.42 -5.57
C HIS A 272 13.27 -1.92 -4.13
N CYS A 273 12.79 -1.06 -3.21
CA CYS A 273 12.59 -1.40 -1.79
C CYS A 273 11.72 -2.64 -1.61
N LEU A 274 10.72 -2.83 -2.47
CA LEU A 274 9.81 -3.99 -2.40
C LEU A 274 10.53 -5.30 -2.73
N LEU A 275 11.44 -5.30 -3.71
CA LEU A 275 12.24 -6.49 -4.04
C LEU A 275 13.28 -6.78 -2.96
N LEU A 276 13.94 -5.76 -2.43
CA LEU A 276 14.89 -5.89 -1.34
C LEU A 276 14.23 -6.51 -0.10
N GLU A 277 13.01 -6.09 0.24
CA GLU A 277 12.28 -6.64 1.37
C GLU A 277 11.80 -8.08 1.17
N ILE A 278 11.44 -8.44 -0.07
CA ILE A 278 10.83 -9.77 -0.34
C ILE A 278 11.89 -10.82 -0.63
N PHE A 279 12.97 -10.46 -1.30
CA PHE A 279 13.98 -11.39 -1.83
C PHE A 279 15.31 -11.37 -1.06
N THR A 280 15.39 -10.70 0.10
CA THR A 280 16.57 -10.75 0.97
C THR A 280 16.18 -11.10 2.41
N ASN A 281 17.15 -11.64 3.15
CA ASN A 281 16.94 -11.98 4.57
C ASN A 281 16.98 -10.74 5.48
N GLU A 282 17.72 -9.72 5.09
CA GLU A 282 17.94 -8.52 5.91
C GLU A 282 16.76 -7.55 5.84
N GLY A 283 16.07 -7.50 4.68
CA GLY A 283 15.03 -6.52 4.42
C GLY A 283 15.56 -5.07 4.42
N VAL A 284 14.68 -4.11 4.25
CA VAL A 284 15.02 -2.67 4.23
C VAL A 284 14.06 -1.82 5.04
N GLY A 285 13.07 -2.43 5.69
CA GLY A 285 12.03 -1.76 6.44
C GLY A 285 11.73 -2.42 7.78
N THR A 286 10.54 -2.13 8.30
CA THR A 286 10.04 -2.78 9.51
C THR A 286 8.96 -3.80 9.16
N ALA A 287 9.14 -5.03 9.59
CA ALA A 287 8.14 -6.09 9.49
C ALA A 287 7.38 -6.23 10.82
N ILE A 288 6.05 -6.11 10.74
CA ILE A 288 5.14 -6.40 11.85
C ILE A 288 4.63 -7.84 11.67
N VAL A 289 4.81 -8.67 12.68
CA VAL A 289 4.52 -10.11 12.64
C VAL A 289 3.66 -10.55 13.82
N ARG A 290 3.16 -11.79 13.79
CA ARG A 290 2.43 -12.39 14.92
C ARG A 290 3.37 -12.68 16.08
N ASP A 291 2.81 -12.74 17.31
CA ASP A 291 3.58 -12.99 18.54
C ASP A 291 4.21 -14.39 18.60
N GLU A 292 3.69 -15.34 17.82
CA GLU A 292 4.17 -16.74 17.79
C GLU A 292 5.25 -16.99 16.69
N GLU A 293 5.66 -15.97 15.96
CA GLU A 293 6.65 -16.03 14.90
C GLU A 293 7.99 -15.46 15.39
#